data_ea428700227cede9328cdd0d6e0ff697
#
_entry.id   ea428700227cede9328cdd0d6e0ff697
#
_cell.length_a   1.000
_cell.length_b   1.000
_cell.length_c   1.000
_cell.angle_alpha   90.00
_cell.angle_beta   90.00
_cell.angle_gamma   90.00
#
_symmetry.space_group_name_H-M   'P 1'
#
loop_
_entity.id
_entity.type
_entity.pdbx_description
1 polymer ?
#
loop_
_entity_poly.entity_id
_entity_poly.type
_entity_poly.pdbx_seq_one_letter_code
_entity_poly.pdbx_strand_id
1 'polypeptide(L)'
;MARLLLAGYLGCGNLGDDAVMLGLIHGLRSGGHSFTVMSGAPDETYRVHGLPSIPRKSRAAFRKALGECDALVFPGGSIFQDATSLRSVFYYAGLVSEAKRAGKRVLLLGQGVGPLRRTLGKRWAAAAFERADAVVVRDPASAQTIKALGVARPVRVGADPAFLLPDPVGAEGEAFGVGSMRTVGLAPRPVRNEPAIASVFGDLARALFESGLMPVLIEMDRAMDGPLLDAIAKSQGGKVPDLRKIPSPVQIQQRIRRMEAVVAVRLHAGILAATVGVPSVMVDYDPKVSAFARAMELPLAPAKASASALLARVQDLLREREAVCSRLSGRTEDLRRLAEANVEAVRQVLG
;
A
#
# COMPACT_ATOMS: atom_id res chain seq x y z
N MET A 1 24.88 12.60 2.92
CA MET A 1 23.77 12.64 3.92
C MET A 1 22.80 13.74 3.56
N ALA A 2 21.51 13.48 3.48
CA ALA A 2 20.49 14.49 3.15
C ALA A 2 19.31 14.40 4.15
N ARG A 3 18.64 15.54 4.37
CA ARG A 3 17.43 15.65 5.20
C ARG A 3 16.21 15.58 4.28
N LEU A 4 15.41 14.55 4.43
CA LEU A 4 14.27 14.26 3.55
C LEU A 4 12.95 14.55 4.26
N LEU A 5 12.11 15.43 3.67
CA LEU A 5 10.74 15.66 4.12
C LEU A 5 9.82 14.74 3.32
N LEU A 6 9.20 13.76 3.99
CA LEU A 6 8.30 12.80 3.37
C LEU A 6 6.87 13.32 3.38
N ALA A 7 6.21 13.34 2.23
CA ALA A 7 4.83 13.79 2.06
C ALA A 7 3.99 12.72 1.35
N GLY A 8 2.74 12.57 1.78
CA GLY A 8 1.82 11.57 1.24
C GLY A 8 0.54 11.48 2.06
N TYR A 9 -0.15 10.36 1.97
CA TYR A 9 -1.27 10.02 2.86
C TYR A 9 -0.77 9.23 4.09
N LEU A 10 0.36 9.67 4.66
CA LEU A 10 1.15 9.00 5.68
C LEU A 10 0.58 9.23 7.08
N GLY A 11 0.66 8.23 7.96
CA GLY A 11 0.15 8.31 9.33
C GLY A 11 -1.34 8.62 9.41
N CYS A 12 -2.11 8.24 8.41
CA CYS A 12 -3.56 8.46 8.33
C CYS A 12 -4.37 7.20 8.68
N GLY A 13 -3.73 6.17 9.22
CA GLY A 13 -4.36 4.90 9.56
C GLY A 13 -4.52 3.96 8.36
N ASN A 14 -3.84 4.24 7.23
CA ASN A 14 -3.76 3.36 6.07
C ASN A 14 -2.39 2.66 6.07
N LEU A 15 -2.36 1.40 6.45
CA LEU A 15 -1.12 0.61 6.57
C LEU A 15 -0.41 0.43 5.22
N GLY A 16 -1.13 0.52 4.10
CA GLY A 16 -0.52 0.45 2.77
C GLY A 16 0.36 1.65 2.46
N ASP A 17 -0.11 2.86 2.74
CA ASP A 17 0.68 4.09 2.52
C ASP A 17 1.87 4.14 3.51
N ASP A 18 1.69 3.66 4.75
CA ASP A 18 2.78 3.55 5.71
C ASP A 18 3.79 2.46 5.32
N ALA A 19 3.36 1.36 4.68
CA ALA A 19 4.24 0.33 4.12
C ALA A 19 5.14 0.88 3.02
N VAL A 20 4.59 1.68 2.13
CA VAL A 20 5.34 2.37 1.06
C VAL A 20 6.40 3.30 1.65
N MET A 21 6.04 4.09 2.65
CA MET A 21 6.96 4.98 3.36
C MET A 21 8.10 4.21 4.01
N LEU A 22 7.77 3.19 4.80
CA LEU A 22 8.77 2.40 5.54
C LEU A 22 9.67 1.59 4.60
N GLY A 23 9.13 1.08 3.49
CA GLY A 23 9.90 0.40 2.46
C GLY A 23 10.96 1.32 1.83
N LEU A 24 10.57 2.54 1.45
CA LEU A 24 11.53 3.52 0.94
C LEU A 24 12.60 3.88 1.98
N ILE A 25 12.19 4.15 3.23
CA ILE A 25 13.14 4.45 4.33
C ILE A 25 14.12 3.30 4.51
N HIS A 26 13.63 2.05 4.49
CA HIS A 26 14.47 0.88 4.62
C HIS A 26 15.49 0.76 3.47
N GLY A 27 15.08 0.95 2.23
CA GLY A 27 15.97 0.95 1.08
C GLY A 27 17.02 2.06 1.12
N LEU A 28 16.75 3.17 1.80
CA LEU A 28 17.67 4.30 1.96
C LEU A 28 18.56 4.21 3.22
N ARG A 29 18.47 3.14 4.02
CA ARG A 29 19.20 3.03 5.32
C ARG A 29 20.70 3.23 5.19
N SER A 30 21.32 2.71 4.14
CA SER A 30 22.77 2.80 3.92
C SER A 30 23.28 4.22 3.61
N GLY A 31 22.37 5.11 3.19
CA GLY A 31 22.73 6.49 2.80
C GLY A 31 22.88 7.48 3.96
N GLY A 32 22.57 7.08 5.20
CA GLY A 32 22.66 7.94 6.38
C GLY A 32 21.75 9.16 6.34
N HIS A 33 20.65 9.10 5.57
CA HIS A 33 19.67 10.18 5.47
C HIS A 33 18.85 10.31 6.75
N SER A 34 18.40 11.53 7.06
CA SER A 34 17.40 11.77 8.09
C SER A 34 16.03 12.06 7.48
N PHE A 35 14.97 11.66 8.18
CA PHE A 35 13.60 11.74 7.68
C PHE A 35 12.72 12.53 8.64
N THR A 36 11.88 13.40 8.08
CA THR A 36 10.75 14.03 8.78
C THR A 36 9.48 13.71 8.00
N VAL A 37 8.42 13.27 8.67
CA VAL A 37 7.19 12.82 8.03
C VAL A 37 6.08 13.86 8.18
N MET A 38 5.44 14.23 7.09
CA MET A 38 4.17 14.97 7.11
C MET A 38 3.04 13.96 7.41
N SER A 39 2.70 13.81 8.67
CA SER A 39 1.79 12.78 9.17
C SER A 39 0.37 13.29 9.45
N GLY A 40 -0.62 12.42 9.27
CA GLY A 40 -1.99 12.60 9.75
C GLY A 40 -2.11 12.55 11.28
N ALA A 41 -1.23 11.76 11.93
CA ALA A 41 -1.13 11.58 13.37
C ALA A 41 0.35 11.60 13.80
N PRO A 42 0.98 12.79 13.95
CA PRO A 42 2.42 12.91 14.19
C PRO A 42 2.91 12.15 15.42
N ASP A 43 2.20 12.25 16.54
CA ASP A 43 2.58 11.59 17.79
C ASP A 43 2.52 10.05 17.69
N GLU A 44 1.50 9.53 16.98
CA GLU A 44 1.39 8.10 16.72
C GLU A 44 2.50 7.62 15.79
N THR A 45 2.80 8.38 14.73
CA THR A 45 3.90 8.07 13.80
C THR A 45 5.25 8.02 14.51
N TYR A 46 5.52 8.99 15.40
CA TYR A 46 6.73 8.96 16.21
C TYR A 46 6.76 7.78 17.16
N ARG A 47 5.68 7.54 17.89
CA ARG A 47 5.59 6.44 18.88
C ARG A 47 5.75 5.07 18.24
N VAL A 48 5.17 4.86 17.05
CA VAL A 48 5.14 3.56 16.37
C VAL A 48 6.41 3.30 15.54
N HIS A 49 6.90 4.32 14.84
CA HIS A 49 7.99 4.17 13.86
C HIS A 49 9.28 4.87 14.25
N GLY A 50 9.30 5.66 15.35
CA GLY A 50 10.46 6.46 15.76
C GLY A 50 10.79 7.60 14.80
N LEU A 51 9.87 7.98 13.90
CA LEU A 51 10.11 8.98 12.86
C LEU A 51 9.64 10.37 13.32
N PRO A 52 10.54 11.37 13.37
CA PRO A 52 10.16 12.77 13.56
C PRO A 52 9.05 13.16 12.58
N SER A 53 8.01 13.81 13.11
CA SER A 53 6.79 14.04 12.31
C SER A 53 6.19 15.41 12.56
N ILE A 54 5.56 15.97 11.53
CA ILE A 54 4.83 17.24 11.58
C ILE A 54 3.38 17.04 11.08
N PRO A 55 2.42 17.87 11.53
CA PRO A 55 1.05 17.80 11.05
C PRO A 55 0.94 18.10 9.55
N ARG A 56 0.47 17.13 8.75
CA ARG A 56 0.40 17.21 7.28
C ARG A 56 -0.44 18.37 6.74
N LYS A 57 -1.41 18.87 7.51
CA LYS A 57 -2.29 19.98 7.10
C LYS A 57 -1.80 21.35 7.57
N SER A 58 -0.73 21.41 8.37
CA SER A 58 -0.17 22.68 8.86
C SER A 58 0.79 23.29 7.84
N ARG A 59 0.36 24.35 7.16
CA ARG A 59 1.24 25.08 6.22
C ARG A 59 2.45 25.72 6.90
N ALA A 60 2.29 26.19 8.13
CA ALA A 60 3.40 26.76 8.90
C ALA A 60 4.45 25.70 9.22
N ALA A 61 4.04 24.52 9.72
CA ALA A 61 4.95 23.41 9.99
C ALA A 61 5.63 22.91 8.70
N PHE A 62 4.87 22.82 7.59
CA PHE A 62 5.43 22.44 6.29
C PHE A 62 6.52 23.41 5.83
N ARG A 63 6.27 24.73 5.87
CA ARG A 63 7.26 25.74 5.44
C ARG A 63 8.51 25.72 6.30
N LYS A 64 8.35 25.56 7.62
CA LYS A 64 9.48 25.41 8.54
C LYS A 64 10.32 24.17 8.15
N ALA A 65 9.70 23.00 8.07
CA ALA A 65 10.39 21.76 7.71
C ALA A 65 10.98 21.80 6.29
N LEU A 66 10.30 22.48 5.35
CA LEU A 66 10.82 22.69 3.99
C LEU A 66 12.09 23.57 4.00
N GLY A 67 12.18 24.58 4.85
CA GLY A 67 13.39 25.37 5.04
C GLY A 67 14.58 24.52 5.52
N GLU A 68 14.30 23.54 6.36
CA GLU A 68 15.31 22.69 7.02
C GLU A 68 15.69 21.44 6.20
N CYS A 69 14.89 21.00 5.22
CA CYS A 69 15.17 19.82 4.41
C CYS A 69 15.95 20.14 3.14
N ASP A 70 16.54 19.11 2.53
CA ASP A 70 17.24 19.19 1.26
C ASP A 70 16.31 18.76 0.10
N ALA A 71 15.35 17.88 0.37
CA ALA A 71 14.37 17.44 -0.62
C ALA A 71 12.99 17.15 -0.01
N LEU A 72 11.94 17.40 -0.82
CA LEU A 72 10.59 16.92 -0.58
C LEU A 72 10.41 15.62 -1.37
N VAL A 73 10.06 14.52 -0.69
CA VAL A 73 9.92 13.19 -1.27
C VAL A 73 8.52 12.66 -1.05
N PHE A 74 7.87 12.23 -2.11
CA PHE A 74 6.63 11.48 -2.06
C PHE A 74 6.97 10.00 -2.23
N PRO A 75 6.91 9.19 -1.19
CA PRO A 75 7.44 7.82 -1.20
C PRO A 75 6.64 6.87 -2.10
N GLY A 76 5.39 7.21 -2.42
CA GLY A 76 4.53 6.42 -3.28
C GLY A 76 3.05 6.59 -2.97
N GLY A 77 2.27 5.59 -3.36
CA GLY A 77 0.82 5.60 -3.21
C GLY A 77 0.09 6.15 -4.43
N SER A 78 -1.25 6.19 -4.36
CA SER A 78 -2.11 6.72 -5.45
C SER A 78 -2.64 8.10 -5.08
N ILE A 79 -1.74 9.07 -4.88
CA ILE A 79 -2.09 10.43 -4.44
C ILE A 79 -2.51 11.36 -5.59
N PHE A 80 -2.08 11.06 -6.83
CA PHE A 80 -2.46 11.79 -8.03
C PHE A 80 -3.64 11.08 -8.74
N GLN A 81 -4.84 11.16 -8.12
CA GLN A 81 -6.09 10.64 -8.66
C GLN A 81 -7.26 11.55 -8.22
N ASP A 82 -8.28 11.71 -9.05
CA ASP A 82 -9.46 12.56 -8.76
C ASP A 82 -10.78 11.79 -8.63
N ALA A 83 -10.69 10.44 -8.55
CA ALA A 83 -11.86 9.59 -8.34
C ALA A 83 -12.53 9.83 -6.98
N THR A 84 -11.74 10.13 -5.96
CA THR A 84 -12.24 10.44 -4.61
C THR A 84 -12.39 11.95 -4.40
N SER A 85 -11.39 12.75 -4.75
CA SER A 85 -11.41 14.20 -4.56
C SER A 85 -10.40 14.95 -5.44
N LEU A 86 -10.88 15.96 -6.15
CA LEU A 86 -10.04 16.92 -6.86
C LEU A 86 -9.13 17.71 -5.90
N ARG A 87 -9.59 17.94 -4.66
CA ARG A 87 -8.81 18.65 -3.62
C ARG A 87 -7.50 17.93 -3.28
N SER A 88 -7.48 16.59 -3.40
CA SER A 88 -6.27 15.79 -3.14
C SER A 88 -5.18 16.12 -4.15
N VAL A 89 -5.50 16.12 -5.45
CA VAL A 89 -4.54 16.46 -6.51
C VAL A 89 -4.03 17.89 -6.35
N PHE A 90 -4.94 18.84 -6.06
CA PHE A 90 -4.57 20.24 -5.81
C PHE A 90 -3.61 20.38 -4.63
N TYR A 91 -3.88 19.69 -3.52
CA TYR A 91 -3.04 19.72 -2.33
C TYR A 91 -1.61 19.26 -2.63
N TYR A 92 -1.45 18.07 -3.23
CA TYR A 92 -0.12 17.54 -3.51
C TYR A 92 0.63 18.32 -4.58
N ALA A 93 -0.04 18.75 -5.64
CA ALA A 93 0.55 19.64 -6.64
C ALA A 93 0.98 20.99 -6.04
N GLY A 94 0.23 21.49 -5.07
CA GLY A 94 0.57 22.67 -4.28
C GLY A 94 1.87 22.51 -3.49
N LEU A 95 2.06 21.38 -2.80
CA LEU A 95 3.29 21.06 -2.07
C LEU A 95 4.51 21.02 -3.02
N VAL A 96 4.35 20.34 -4.18
CA VAL A 96 5.40 20.31 -5.23
C VAL A 96 5.76 21.73 -5.67
N SER A 97 4.76 22.54 -6.01
CA SER A 97 4.99 23.92 -6.47
C SER A 97 5.66 24.78 -5.41
N GLU A 98 5.29 24.65 -4.14
CA GLU A 98 5.86 25.42 -3.03
C GLU A 98 7.32 24.99 -2.77
N ALA A 99 7.62 23.69 -2.81
CA ALA A 99 8.97 23.15 -2.68
C ALA A 99 9.90 23.63 -3.83
N LYS A 100 9.42 23.59 -5.07
CA LYS A 100 10.21 24.08 -6.23
C LYS A 100 10.46 25.58 -6.15
N ARG A 101 9.49 26.39 -5.69
CA ARG A 101 9.70 27.84 -5.46
C ARG A 101 10.71 28.13 -4.34
N ALA A 102 10.79 27.23 -3.35
CA ALA A 102 11.80 27.30 -2.30
C ALA A 102 13.17 26.72 -2.71
N GLY A 103 13.37 26.39 -3.98
CA GLY A 103 14.63 25.84 -4.51
C GLY A 103 14.93 24.40 -4.07
N LYS A 104 13.95 23.68 -3.50
CA LYS A 104 14.17 22.32 -3.02
C LYS A 104 14.06 21.28 -4.13
N ARG A 105 14.77 20.17 -3.97
CA ARG A 105 14.57 18.99 -4.82
C ARG A 105 13.22 18.35 -4.52
N VAL A 106 12.54 17.84 -5.55
CA VAL A 106 11.24 17.15 -5.41
C VAL A 106 11.29 15.81 -6.12
N LEU A 107 11.03 14.74 -5.40
CA LEU A 107 11.01 13.38 -5.92
C LEU A 107 9.62 12.77 -5.76
N LEU A 108 9.07 12.27 -6.87
CA LEU A 108 7.81 11.55 -6.92
C LEU A 108 8.12 10.07 -7.17
N LEU A 109 8.18 9.27 -6.11
CA LEU A 109 8.64 7.88 -6.13
C LEU A 109 7.47 6.91 -5.96
N GLY A 110 7.53 5.72 -6.57
CA GLY A 110 6.55 4.66 -6.40
C GLY A 110 5.09 5.07 -6.69
N GLN A 111 4.90 6.08 -7.55
CA GLN A 111 3.57 6.65 -7.76
C GLN A 111 2.67 5.73 -8.59
N GLY A 112 1.47 5.44 -8.05
CA GLY A 112 0.34 5.00 -8.85
C GLY A 112 -0.46 6.21 -9.33
N VAL A 113 -0.68 6.36 -10.63
CA VAL A 113 -1.31 7.55 -11.21
C VAL A 113 -2.65 7.24 -11.82
N GLY A 114 -3.64 8.02 -11.44
CA GLY A 114 -5.02 7.92 -11.95
C GLY A 114 -5.97 7.06 -11.11
N PRO A 115 -7.27 7.00 -11.52
CA PRO A 115 -7.81 7.71 -12.68
C PRO A 115 -7.86 9.24 -12.47
N LEU A 116 -7.57 9.98 -13.56
CA LEU A 116 -7.71 11.43 -13.63
C LEU A 116 -8.79 11.76 -14.68
N ARG A 117 -9.97 12.11 -14.22
CA ARG A 117 -11.15 12.34 -15.07
C ARG A 117 -11.35 13.82 -15.40
N ARG A 118 -11.02 14.71 -14.46
CA ARG A 118 -11.29 16.15 -14.53
C ARG A 118 -10.11 16.88 -15.17
N THR A 119 -10.39 17.81 -16.07
CA THR A 119 -9.37 18.60 -16.77
C THR A 119 -8.43 19.33 -15.82
N LEU A 120 -8.95 19.95 -14.75
CA LEU A 120 -8.12 20.61 -13.74
C LEU A 120 -7.21 19.62 -12.99
N GLY A 121 -7.72 18.42 -12.64
CA GLY A 121 -6.92 17.36 -12.03
C GLY A 121 -5.77 16.92 -12.93
N LYS A 122 -6.04 16.73 -14.23
CA LYS A 122 -5.02 16.41 -15.23
C LYS A 122 -3.94 17.50 -15.33
N ARG A 123 -4.35 18.77 -15.42
CA ARG A 123 -3.41 19.92 -15.49
C ARG A 123 -2.54 20.05 -14.25
N TRP A 124 -3.10 19.90 -13.05
CA TRP A 124 -2.33 19.98 -11.81
C TRP A 124 -1.38 18.79 -11.64
N ALA A 125 -1.83 17.58 -11.99
CA ALA A 125 -0.96 16.40 -11.97
C ALA A 125 0.19 16.57 -12.97
N ALA A 126 -0.09 16.94 -14.23
CA ALA A 126 0.92 17.17 -15.23
C ALA A 126 1.97 18.20 -14.76
N ALA A 127 1.52 19.34 -14.21
CA ALA A 127 2.42 20.37 -13.69
C ALA A 127 3.29 19.88 -12.51
N ALA A 128 2.77 18.99 -11.66
CA ALA A 128 3.54 18.40 -10.57
C ALA A 128 4.62 17.44 -11.10
N PHE A 129 4.27 16.55 -12.01
CA PHE A 129 5.22 15.62 -12.62
C PHE A 129 6.29 16.35 -13.44
N GLU A 130 5.93 17.36 -14.22
CA GLU A 130 6.88 18.14 -15.02
C GLU A 130 7.92 18.87 -14.16
N ARG A 131 7.54 19.35 -12.98
CA ARG A 131 8.41 20.09 -12.06
C ARG A 131 9.29 19.21 -11.17
N ALA A 132 8.97 17.93 -11.03
CA ALA A 132 9.73 17.02 -10.18
C ALA A 132 11.15 16.80 -10.70
N ASP A 133 12.13 16.64 -9.83
CA ASP A 133 13.52 16.33 -10.22
C ASP A 133 13.70 14.86 -10.59
N ALA A 134 12.90 13.97 -9.99
CA ALA A 134 12.79 12.57 -10.40
C ALA A 134 11.35 12.06 -10.31
N VAL A 135 10.98 11.19 -11.25
CA VAL A 135 9.68 10.52 -11.28
C VAL A 135 9.89 9.02 -11.46
N VAL A 136 9.46 8.25 -10.47
CA VAL A 136 9.40 6.78 -10.55
C VAL A 136 7.95 6.37 -10.30
N VAL A 137 7.38 5.60 -11.22
CA VAL A 137 6.03 5.04 -11.08
C VAL A 137 6.13 3.55 -10.77
N ARG A 138 5.12 3.03 -10.09
CA ARG A 138 5.13 1.63 -9.65
C ARG A 138 4.66 0.63 -10.71
N ASP A 139 4.08 1.11 -11.82
CA ASP A 139 3.52 0.26 -12.87
C ASP A 139 3.52 0.97 -14.25
N PRO A 140 3.54 0.19 -15.35
CA PRO A 140 3.53 0.75 -16.71
C PRO A 140 2.27 1.57 -17.04
N ALA A 141 1.11 1.25 -16.46
CA ALA A 141 -0.14 1.98 -16.70
C ALA A 141 -0.05 3.41 -16.15
N SER A 142 0.60 3.59 -15.00
CA SER A 142 0.89 4.91 -14.44
C SER A 142 1.82 5.73 -15.34
N ALA A 143 2.85 5.10 -15.94
CA ALA A 143 3.73 5.76 -16.91
C ALA A 143 2.97 6.20 -18.17
N GLN A 144 2.11 5.33 -18.69
CA GLN A 144 1.24 5.66 -19.83
C GLN A 144 0.29 6.83 -19.50
N THR A 145 -0.26 6.84 -18.29
CA THR A 145 -1.12 7.94 -17.83
C THR A 145 -0.36 9.26 -17.81
N ILE A 146 0.86 9.30 -17.28
CA ILE A 146 1.69 10.52 -17.24
C ILE A 146 2.04 10.97 -18.67
N LYS A 147 2.40 10.04 -19.55
CA LYS A 147 2.66 10.33 -20.97
C LYS A 147 1.44 10.95 -21.66
N ALA A 148 0.25 10.40 -21.41
CA ALA A 148 -1.01 10.92 -21.94
C ALA A 148 -1.38 12.32 -21.39
N LEU A 149 -0.79 12.74 -20.27
CA LEU A 149 -0.91 14.12 -19.77
C LEU A 149 0.01 15.12 -20.46
N GLY A 150 0.86 14.67 -21.40
CA GLY A 150 1.79 15.53 -22.12
C GLY A 150 3.04 15.93 -21.33
N VAL A 151 3.38 15.18 -20.27
CA VAL A 151 4.59 15.43 -19.47
C VAL A 151 5.83 15.01 -20.27
N ALA A 152 6.77 15.92 -20.43
CA ALA A 152 8.02 15.70 -21.17
C ALA A 152 9.14 15.12 -20.29
N ARG A 153 9.04 15.28 -18.97
CA ARG A 153 10.01 14.75 -18.02
C ARG A 153 10.13 13.22 -18.12
N PRO A 154 11.36 12.68 -18.10
CA PRO A 154 11.57 11.24 -18.05
C PRO A 154 10.87 10.59 -16.85
N VAL A 155 10.13 9.52 -17.13
CA VAL A 155 9.43 8.71 -16.13
C VAL A 155 10.05 7.32 -16.12
N ARG A 156 10.57 6.89 -14.97
CA ARG A 156 11.10 5.54 -14.80
C ARG A 156 10.00 4.63 -14.26
N VAL A 157 9.87 3.46 -14.84
CA VAL A 157 9.01 2.40 -14.28
C VAL A 157 9.83 1.58 -13.29
N GLY A 158 9.37 1.52 -12.06
CA GLY A 158 9.89 0.69 -10.99
C GLY A 158 8.78 -0.22 -10.45
N ALA A 159 8.77 -0.41 -9.14
CA ALA A 159 7.69 -1.10 -8.43
C ALA A 159 7.30 -0.33 -7.16
N ASP A 160 6.29 -0.85 -6.46
CA ASP A 160 5.81 -0.27 -5.21
C ASP A 160 6.90 -0.40 -4.13
N PRO A 161 7.31 0.70 -3.46
CA PRO A 161 8.37 0.66 -2.44
C PRO A 161 8.06 -0.24 -1.25
N ALA A 162 6.82 -0.67 -1.04
CA ALA A 162 6.49 -1.64 -0.01
C ALA A 162 7.20 -3.00 -0.21
N PHE A 163 7.68 -3.31 -1.42
CA PHE A 163 8.53 -4.48 -1.67
C PHE A 163 9.92 -4.36 -1.04
N LEU A 164 10.35 -3.15 -0.66
CA LEU A 164 11.62 -2.90 0.05
C LEU A 164 11.50 -3.05 1.57
N LEU A 165 10.30 -3.35 2.10
CA LEU A 165 10.18 -3.63 3.54
C LEU A 165 11.11 -4.76 3.93
N PRO A 166 11.73 -4.67 5.14
CA PRO A 166 12.57 -5.75 5.63
C PRO A 166 11.73 -6.99 5.87
N ASP A 167 12.41 -8.12 5.77
CA ASP A 167 11.83 -9.37 6.24
C ASP A 167 11.56 -9.25 7.75
N PRO A 168 10.33 -9.47 8.22
CA PRO A 168 10.03 -9.29 9.64
C PRO A 168 10.75 -10.36 10.46
N VAL A 169 11.77 -9.94 11.21
CA VAL A 169 12.55 -10.82 12.09
C VAL A 169 11.82 -11.03 13.42
N GLY A 170 11.82 -12.26 13.95
CA GLY A 170 11.65 -12.51 15.39
C GLY A 170 10.25 -12.43 15.94
N ALA A 171 9.22 -12.81 15.20
CA ALA A 171 7.93 -13.04 15.81
C ALA A 171 7.62 -14.56 15.89
N GLU A 172 8.28 -15.25 16.78
CA GLU A 172 7.67 -16.39 17.48
C GLU A 172 6.56 -15.86 18.44
N GLY A 173 5.77 -14.87 17.97
CA GLY A 173 4.58 -14.40 18.69
C GLY A 173 3.49 -15.45 18.58
N GLU A 174 2.65 -15.54 19.61
CA GLU A 174 1.55 -16.49 19.73
C GLU A 174 0.79 -16.68 18.42
N ALA A 175 0.55 -17.95 18.05
CA ALA A 175 -0.47 -18.29 17.09
C ALA A 175 -1.76 -17.54 17.48
N PHE A 176 -2.59 -17.13 16.52
CA PHE A 176 -3.82 -16.31 16.69
C PHE A 176 -4.78 -16.75 17.83
N GLY A 177 -4.32 -17.49 18.85
CA GLY A 177 -5.14 -18.06 19.93
C GLY A 177 -6.12 -19.15 19.45
N VAL A 178 -5.96 -19.62 18.22
CA VAL A 178 -6.86 -20.57 17.55
C VAL A 178 -6.32 -22.01 17.53
N GLY A 179 -5.38 -22.34 18.39
CA GLY A 179 -4.78 -23.67 18.44
C GLY A 179 -4.00 -24.01 17.17
N SER A 180 -4.10 -25.25 16.71
CA SER A 180 -3.37 -25.75 15.53
C SER A 180 -4.11 -25.51 14.19
N MET A 181 -5.21 -24.72 14.16
CA MET A 181 -5.96 -24.49 12.95
C MET A 181 -5.16 -23.66 11.93
N ARG A 182 -5.20 -24.07 10.67
CA ARG A 182 -4.66 -23.34 9.53
C ARG A 182 -5.48 -22.06 9.31
N THR A 183 -4.84 -20.92 9.11
CA THR A 183 -5.51 -19.63 9.03
C THR A 183 -5.51 -19.05 7.62
N VAL A 184 -6.60 -18.36 7.25
CA VAL A 184 -6.75 -17.60 6.00
C VAL A 184 -7.11 -16.16 6.33
N GLY A 185 -6.28 -15.22 5.88
CA GLY A 185 -6.52 -13.80 6.05
C GLY A 185 -7.61 -13.28 5.12
N LEU A 186 -8.50 -12.44 5.64
CA LEU A 186 -9.54 -11.77 4.88
C LEU A 186 -9.33 -10.25 4.99
N ALA A 187 -8.89 -9.61 3.90
CA ALA A 187 -8.67 -8.17 3.81
C ALA A 187 -9.71 -7.50 2.90
N PRO A 188 -10.98 -7.39 3.33
CA PRO A 188 -12.03 -6.74 2.58
C PRO A 188 -11.84 -5.22 2.57
N ARG A 189 -12.59 -4.57 1.68
CA ARG A 189 -12.64 -3.12 1.55
C ARG A 189 -14.03 -2.71 1.11
N PRO A 190 -14.59 -1.58 1.58
CA PRO A 190 -15.82 -1.03 1.00
C PRO A 190 -15.60 -0.69 -0.48
N VAL A 191 -16.45 -1.20 -1.34
CA VAL A 191 -16.47 -0.91 -2.79
C VAL A 191 -17.77 -0.21 -3.13
N ARG A 192 -17.70 0.98 -3.74
CA ARG A 192 -18.84 1.90 -3.89
C ARG A 192 -20.07 1.29 -4.55
N ASN A 193 -19.91 0.39 -5.49
CA ASN A 193 -21.02 -0.21 -6.24
C ASN A 193 -21.25 -1.70 -5.88
N GLU A 194 -20.67 -2.16 -4.76
CA GLU A 194 -20.76 -3.55 -4.31
C GLU A 194 -21.11 -3.60 -2.82
N PRO A 195 -22.38 -3.25 -2.47
CA PRO A 195 -22.82 -3.23 -1.07
C PRO A 195 -22.83 -4.64 -0.44
N ALA A 196 -22.88 -5.67 -1.28
CA ALA A 196 -22.90 -7.06 -0.83
C ALA A 196 -21.55 -7.58 -0.28
N ILE A 197 -20.47 -6.78 -0.31
CA ILE A 197 -19.14 -7.27 0.07
C ILE A 197 -19.09 -7.75 1.53
N ALA A 198 -19.85 -7.13 2.44
CA ALA A 198 -19.95 -7.57 3.82
C ALA A 198 -20.58 -8.98 3.93
N SER A 199 -21.66 -9.22 3.19
CA SER A 199 -22.34 -10.53 3.15
C SER A 199 -21.43 -11.57 2.53
N VAL A 200 -20.81 -11.27 1.38
CA VAL A 200 -19.91 -12.21 0.69
C VAL A 200 -18.75 -12.62 1.58
N PHE A 201 -18.09 -11.67 2.27
CA PHE A 201 -16.98 -11.98 3.16
C PHE A 201 -17.45 -12.65 4.47
N GLY A 202 -18.65 -12.38 4.95
CA GLY A 202 -19.27 -13.10 6.07
C GLY A 202 -19.55 -14.56 5.72
N ASP A 203 -20.16 -14.79 4.56
CA ASP A 203 -20.44 -16.15 4.07
C ASP A 203 -19.14 -16.91 3.75
N LEU A 204 -18.12 -16.23 3.20
CA LEU A 204 -16.79 -16.79 3.01
C LEU A 204 -16.14 -17.20 4.34
N ALA A 205 -16.23 -16.36 5.35
CA ALA A 205 -15.67 -16.67 6.67
C ALA A 205 -16.31 -17.92 7.26
N ARG A 206 -17.64 -18.07 7.14
CA ARG A 206 -18.36 -19.27 7.55
C ARG A 206 -17.90 -20.50 6.77
N ALA A 207 -17.86 -20.41 5.45
CA ALA A 207 -17.48 -21.51 4.58
C ALA A 207 -16.02 -21.97 4.78
N LEU A 208 -15.11 -21.05 5.06
CA LEU A 208 -13.73 -21.38 5.46
C LEU A 208 -13.72 -22.16 6.76
N PHE A 209 -14.43 -21.68 7.78
CA PHE A 209 -14.49 -22.34 9.07
C PHE A 209 -15.07 -23.76 8.97
N GLU A 210 -16.16 -23.95 8.23
CA GLU A 210 -16.76 -25.25 7.94
C GLU A 210 -15.81 -26.18 7.15
N SER A 211 -14.87 -25.61 6.40
CA SER A 211 -13.81 -26.35 5.69
C SER A 211 -12.54 -26.61 6.55
N GLY A 212 -12.58 -26.35 7.86
CA GLY A 212 -11.45 -26.55 8.77
C GLY A 212 -10.36 -25.47 8.67
N LEU A 213 -10.66 -24.32 8.09
CA LEU A 213 -9.76 -23.16 7.97
C LEU A 213 -10.27 -22.02 8.86
N MET A 214 -9.41 -21.45 9.68
CA MET A 214 -9.78 -20.29 10.50
C MET A 214 -9.66 -18.99 9.71
N PRO A 215 -10.77 -18.28 9.43
CA PRO A 215 -10.72 -16.95 8.85
C PRO A 215 -10.20 -15.94 9.86
N VAL A 216 -9.34 -14.99 9.42
CA VAL A 216 -8.83 -13.89 10.24
C VAL A 216 -9.05 -12.57 9.49
N LEU A 217 -9.80 -11.64 10.08
CA LEU A 217 -10.08 -10.34 9.47
C LEU A 217 -8.84 -9.43 9.57
N ILE A 218 -8.45 -8.80 8.48
CA ILE A 218 -7.30 -7.88 8.40
C ILE A 218 -7.78 -6.46 8.12
N GLU A 219 -7.52 -5.53 9.04
CA GLU A 219 -7.74 -4.09 8.86
C GLU A 219 -6.53 -3.46 8.20
N MET A 220 -6.71 -2.91 7.00
CA MET A 220 -5.65 -2.19 6.28
C MET A 220 -5.83 -0.67 6.32
N ASP A 221 -7.03 -0.19 6.57
CA ASP A 221 -7.36 1.23 6.66
C ASP A 221 -8.41 1.44 7.74
N ARG A 222 -7.95 1.91 8.90
CA ARG A 222 -8.79 2.05 10.10
C ARG A 222 -10.08 2.83 9.85
N ALA A 223 -9.99 3.92 9.08
CA ALA A 223 -11.14 4.79 8.83
C ALA A 223 -12.16 4.16 7.87
N MET A 224 -11.69 3.35 6.93
CA MET A 224 -12.53 2.82 5.86
C MET A 224 -13.03 1.40 6.14
N ASP A 225 -12.19 0.54 6.73
CA ASP A 225 -12.48 -0.89 6.85
C ASP A 225 -13.25 -1.23 8.12
N GLY A 226 -13.07 -0.47 9.21
CA GLY A 226 -13.65 -0.77 10.52
C GLY A 226 -15.13 -1.13 10.49
N PRO A 227 -16.03 -0.29 9.95
CA PRO A 227 -17.47 -0.60 9.88
C PRO A 227 -17.80 -1.86 9.08
N LEU A 228 -17.02 -2.16 8.03
CA LEU A 228 -17.19 -3.36 7.22
C LEU A 228 -16.79 -4.61 8.01
N LEU A 229 -15.66 -4.56 8.71
CA LEU A 229 -15.19 -5.66 9.56
C LEU A 229 -16.15 -5.91 10.73
N ASP A 230 -16.75 -4.85 11.30
CA ASP A 230 -17.80 -4.98 12.32
C ASP A 230 -19.02 -5.73 11.80
N ALA A 231 -19.46 -5.40 10.59
CA ALA A 231 -20.59 -6.07 9.95
C ALA A 231 -20.30 -7.55 9.70
N ILE A 232 -19.09 -7.89 9.20
CA ILE A 232 -18.66 -9.27 8.98
C ILE A 232 -18.58 -10.03 10.31
N ALA A 233 -17.90 -9.49 11.32
CA ALA A 233 -17.78 -10.13 12.62
C ALA A 233 -19.15 -10.38 13.28
N LYS A 234 -20.05 -9.40 13.22
CA LYS A 234 -21.42 -9.52 13.74
C LYS A 234 -22.21 -10.64 13.04
N SER A 235 -22.07 -10.78 11.72
CA SER A 235 -22.75 -11.85 10.96
C SER A 235 -22.28 -13.25 11.37
N GLN A 236 -21.12 -13.37 11.99
CA GLN A 236 -20.52 -14.60 12.50
C GLN A 236 -20.60 -14.72 14.05
N GLY A 237 -21.50 -13.98 14.69
CA GLY A 237 -21.67 -14.00 16.14
C GLY A 237 -20.45 -13.50 16.93
N GLY A 238 -19.60 -12.66 16.32
CA GLY A 238 -18.40 -12.10 16.94
C GLY A 238 -17.25 -13.10 17.16
N LYS A 239 -17.30 -14.27 16.52
CA LYS A 239 -16.32 -15.37 16.72
C LYS A 239 -15.15 -15.37 15.73
N VAL A 240 -15.09 -14.42 14.78
CA VAL A 240 -14.00 -14.33 13.81
C VAL A 240 -12.86 -13.53 14.41
N PRO A 241 -11.65 -14.09 14.54
CA PRO A 241 -10.46 -13.35 14.96
C PRO A 241 -10.16 -12.18 14.02
N ASP A 242 -9.62 -11.11 14.57
CA ASP A 242 -9.25 -9.96 13.74
C ASP A 242 -7.87 -9.38 14.10
N LEU A 243 -7.25 -8.76 13.10
CA LEU A 243 -6.01 -7.98 13.20
C LEU A 243 -6.35 -6.49 13.04
N ARG A 244 -7.13 -5.98 14.00
CA ARG A 244 -7.47 -4.56 14.06
C ARG A 244 -6.51 -3.79 14.95
N LYS A 245 -6.45 -2.47 14.71
CA LYS A 245 -5.66 -1.54 15.51
C LYS A 245 -4.16 -1.89 15.57
N ILE A 246 -3.69 -2.72 14.65
CA ILE A 246 -2.25 -2.96 14.50
C ILE A 246 -1.66 -1.72 13.81
N PRO A 247 -0.75 -0.99 14.46
CA PRO A 247 -0.34 0.33 13.99
C PRO A 247 0.77 0.27 12.93
N SER A 248 1.37 -0.90 12.70
CA SER A 248 2.55 -1.05 11.84
C SER A 248 2.34 -2.10 10.74
N PRO A 249 2.66 -1.78 9.47
CA PRO A 249 2.63 -2.76 8.39
C PRO A 249 3.60 -3.93 8.60
N VAL A 250 4.73 -3.71 9.29
CA VAL A 250 5.67 -4.80 9.64
C VAL A 250 5.03 -5.79 10.61
N GLN A 251 4.26 -5.32 11.57
CA GLN A 251 3.52 -6.21 12.48
C GLN A 251 2.41 -6.98 11.73
N ILE A 252 1.76 -6.37 10.74
CA ILE A 252 0.81 -7.09 9.87
C ILE A 252 1.54 -8.16 9.04
N GLN A 253 2.72 -7.87 8.46
CA GLN A 253 3.53 -8.87 7.77
C GLN A 253 3.86 -10.06 8.69
N GLN A 254 4.28 -9.82 9.93
CA GLN A 254 4.56 -10.87 10.92
C GLN A 254 3.35 -11.80 11.14
N ARG A 255 2.14 -11.22 11.18
CA ARG A 255 0.90 -12.00 11.35
C ARG A 255 0.54 -12.75 10.06
N ILE A 256 0.61 -12.10 8.91
CA ILE A 256 0.31 -12.71 7.62
C ILE A 256 1.26 -13.89 7.34
N ARG A 257 2.55 -13.81 7.70
CA ARG A 257 3.55 -14.88 7.50
C ARG A 257 3.08 -16.25 8.01
N ARG A 258 2.18 -16.27 8.99
CA ARG A 258 1.65 -17.50 9.60
C ARG A 258 0.37 -18.01 8.95
N MET A 259 -0.13 -17.31 7.93
CA MET A 259 -1.33 -17.69 7.23
C MET A 259 -1.02 -18.60 6.05
N GLU A 260 -1.99 -19.42 5.69
CA GLU A 260 -1.89 -20.25 4.49
C GLU A 260 -2.09 -19.47 3.21
N ALA A 261 -3.01 -18.51 3.26
CA ALA A 261 -3.36 -17.63 2.15
C ALA A 261 -4.03 -16.34 2.66
N VAL A 262 -4.16 -15.35 1.77
CA VAL A 262 -4.94 -14.14 2.00
C VAL A 262 -5.94 -13.94 0.88
N VAL A 263 -7.20 -13.61 1.20
CA VAL A 263 -8.19 -13.11 0.23
C VAL A 263 -8.24 -11.59 0.36
N ALA A 264 -7.77 -10.89 -0.66
CA ALA A 264 -7.53 -9.45 -0.58
C ALA A 264 -8.30 -8.64 -1.62
N VAL A 265 -9.16 -7.75 -1.17
CA VAL A 265 -9.66 -6.60 -1.94
C VAL A 265 -8.64 -5.45 -1.85
N ARG A 266 -7.95 -5.31 -0.73
CA ARG A 266 -6.90 -4.32 -0.51
C ARG A 266 -5.59 -4.73 -1.20
N LEU A 267 -5.11 -3.89 -2.16
CA LEU A 267 -3.85 -4.13 -2.88
C LEU A 267 -2.68 -4.42 -1.93
N HIS A 268 -2.47 -3.55 -0.94
CA HIS A 268 -1.33 -3.68 -0.04
C HIS A 268 -1.42 -4.89 0.91
N ALA A 269 -2.61 -5.45 1.16
CA ALA A 269 -2.68 -6.74 1.85
C ALA A 269 -2.05 -7.86 1.00
N GLY A 270 -2.30 -7.86 -0.32
CA GLY A 270 -1.63 -8.77 -1.25
C GLY A 270 -0.13 -8.53 -1.37
N ILE A 271 0.31 -7.25 -1.41
CA ILE A 271 1.74 -6.91 -1.44
C ILE A 271 2.43 -7.39 -0.16
N LEU A 272 1.88 -7.07 1.02
CA LEU A 272 2.44 -7.50 2.31
C LEU A 272 2.47 -9.03 2.44
N ALA A 273 1.46 -9.73 1.92
CA ALA A 273 1.46 -11.19 1.88
C ALA A 273 2.59 -11.71 0.97
N ALA A 274 2.75 -11.15 -0.23
CA ALA A 274 3.80 -11.53 -1.16
C ALA A 274 5.20 -11.34 -0.57
N THR A 275 5.44 -10.21 0.13
CA THR A 275 6.75 -9.92 0.75
C THR A 275 7.17 -10.93 1.83
N VAL A 276 6.23 -11.71 2.36
CA VAL A 276 6.49 -12.77 3.35
C VAL A 276 6.20 -14.18 2.82
N GLY A 277 6.08 -14.32 1.48
CA GLY A 277 5.91 -15.61 0.81
C GLY A 277 4.53 -16.24 0.95
N VAL A 278 3.50 -15.48 1.35
CA VAL A 278 2.13 -15.96 1.50
C VAL A 278 1.32 -15.65 0.25
N PRO A 279 0.73 -16.65 -0.42
CA PRO A 279 -0.02 -16.43 -1.63
C PRO A 279 -1.39 -15.81 -1.34
N SER A 280 -1.94 -15.08 -2.34
CA SER A 280 -3.22 -14.39 -2.19
C SER A 280 -4.18 -14.69 -3.32
N VAL A 281 -5.48 -14.74 -3.01
CA VAL A 281 -6.57 -14.57 -3.97
C VAL A 281 -6.92 -13.09 -4.01
N MET A 282 -6.65 -12.43 -5.14
CA MET A 282 -6.95 -11.01 -5.30
C MET A 282 -8.37 -10.82 -5.82
N VAL A 283 -9.07 -9.78 -5.36
CA VAL A 283 -10.43 -9.44 -5.82
C VAL A 283 -10.38 -8.16 -6.65
N ASP A 284 -10.79 -8.25 -7.91
CA ASP A 284 -10.66 -7.22 -8.94
C ASP A 284 -11.71 -6.10 -8.80
N TYR A 285 -11.42 -5.08 -7.99
CA TYR A 285 -12.27 -3.90 -7.89
C TYR A 285 -11.64 -2.65 -8.55
N ASP A 286 -10.37 -2.72 -8.92
CA ASP A 286 -9.58 -1.58 -9.41
C ASP A 286 -8.45 -2.10 -10.33
N PRO A 287 -8.18 -1.46 -11.47
CA PRO A 287 -7.15 -1.90 -12.42
C PRO A 287 -5.76 -2.15 -11.82
N LYS A 288 -5.41 -1.47 -10.73
CA LYS A 288 -4.13 -1.72 -10.03
C LYS A 288 -4.06 -3.08 -9.36
N VAL A 289 -5.21 -3.62 -8.91
CA VAL A 289 -5.29 -4.96 -8.31
C VAL A 289 -5.11 -6.03 -9.36
N SER A 290 -5.79 -5.88 -10.52
CA SER A 290 -5.62 -6.78 -11.66
C SER A 290 -4.19 -6.75 -12.21
N ALA A 291 -3.57 -5.56 -12.28
CA ALA A 291 -2.18 -5.41 -12.72
C ALA A 291 -1.22 -6.13 -11.77
N PHE A 292 -1.39 -5.95 -10.46
CA PHE A 292 -0.61 -6.64 -9.44
C PHE A 292 -0.80 -8.17 -9.50
N ALA A 293 -2.06 -8.64 -9.53
CA ALA A 293 -2.36 -10.07 -9.58
C ALA A 293 -1.69 -10.74 -10.81
N ARG A 294 -1.75 -10.10 -11.98
CA ARG A 294 -1.07 -10.58 -13.20
C ARG A 294 0.45 -10.58 -13.05
N ALA A 295 1.04 -9.51 -12.52
CA ALA A 295 2.49 -9.42 -12.32
C ALA A 295 3.02 -10.49 -11.37
N MET A 296 2.22 -10.86 -10.37
CA MET A 296 2.56 -11.86 -9.36
C MET A 296 2.07 -13.27 -9.71
N GLU A 297 1.38 -13.46 -10.84
CA GLU A 297 0.74 -14.74 -11.25
C GLU A 297 -0.21 -15.31 -10.17
N LEU A 298 -0.94 -14.41 -9.49
CA LEU A 298 -1.88 -14.76 -8.43
C LEU A 298 -3.30 -14.94 -8.96
N PRO A 299 -4.11 -15.82 -8.36
CA PRO A 299 -5.52 -15.94 -8.66
C PRO A 299 -6.26 -14.61 -8.52
N LEU A 300 -7.03 -14.26 -9.56
CA LEU A 300 -7.85 -13.06 -9.61
C LEU A 300 -9.33 -13.44 -9.66
N ALA A 301 -10.11 -12.98 -8.69
CA ALA A 301 -11.56 -13.13 -8.66
C ALA A 301 -12.24 -11.82 -9.10
N PRO A 302 -13.34 -11.85 -9.85
CA PRO A 302 -14.10 -10.64 -10.17
C PRO A 302 -14.66 -9.97 -8.90
N ALA A 303 -14.88 -8.66 -8.94
CA ALA A 303 -15.42 -7.89 -7.81
C ALA A 303 -16.75 -8.45 -7.27
N LYS A 304 -17.57 -9.06 -8.15
CA LYS A 304 -18.87 -9.66 -7.84
C LYS A 304 -18.80 -11.16 -7.58
N ALA A 305 -17.62 -11.70 -7.27
CA ALA A 305 -17.49 -13.12 -6.95
C ALA A 305 -18.33 -13.49 -5.71
N SER A 306 -19.01 -14.63 -5.77
CA SER A 306 -19.71 -15.17 -4.62
C SER A 306 -18.73 -15.74 -3.58
N ALA A 307 -19.18 -15.96 -2.35
CA ALA A 307 -18.41 -16.60 -1.30
C ALA A 307 -17.92 -18.00 -1.74
N SER A 308 -18.79 -18.79 -2.40
CA SER A 308 -18.43 -20.11 -2.92
C SER A 308 -17.35 -20.06 -4.00
N ALA A 309 -17.40 -19.06 -4.89
CA ALA A 309 -16.38 -18.85 -5.91
C ALA A 309 -15.03 -18.41 -5.31
N LEU A 310 -15.03 -17.62 -4.24
CA LEU A 310 -13.83 -17.25 -3.51
C LEU A 310 -13.26 -18.45 -2.74
N LEU A 311 -14.10 -19.22 -2.07
CA LEU A 311 -13.69 -20.45 -1.38
C LEU A 311 -13.04 -21.43 -2.34
N ALA A 312 -13.65 -21.70 -3.50
CA ALA A 312 -13.08 -22.59 -4.51
C ALA A 312 -11.66 -22.15 -4.92
N ARG A 313 -11.44 -20.82 -5.15
CA ARG A 313 -10.10 -20.28 -5.48
C ARG A 313 -9.10 -20.46 -4.34
N VAL A 314 -9.54 -20.29 -3.09
CA VAL A 314 -8.68 -20.55 -1.92
C VAL A 314 -8.30 -22.03 -1.87
N GLN A 315 -9.26 -22.94 -2.07
CA GLN A 315 -9.00 -24.38 -2.06
C GLN A 315 -8.06 -24.81 -3.19
N ASP A 316 -8.25 -24.25 -4.40
CA ASP A 316 -7.36 -24.50 -5.55
C ASP A 316 -5.94 -24.02 -5.25
N LEU A 317 -5.81 -22.78 -4.74
CA LEU A 317 -4.53 -22.19 -4.34
C LEU A 317 -3.84 -23.05 -3.27
N LEU A 318 -4.57 -23.55 -2.28
CA LEU A 318 -4.02 -24.40 -1.22
C LEU A 318 -3.61 -25.79 -1.70
N ARG A 319 -4.28 -26.36 -2.71
CA ARG A 319 -3.87 -27.61 -3.35
C ARG A 319 -2.54 -27.47 -4.10
N GLU A 320 -2.31 -26.32 -4.72
CA GLU A 320 -1.10 -26.03 -5.50
C GLU A 320 -0.11 -25.13 -4.73
N ARG A 321 -0.26 -25.04 -3.41
CA ARG A 321 0.41 -24.01 -2.58
C ARG A 321 1.93 -23.97 -2.78
N GLU A 322 2.59 -25.11 -2.81
CA GLU A 322 4.04 -25.21 -2.97
C GLU A 322 4.50 -24.58 -4.30
N ALA A 323 3.85 -24.97 -5.40
CA ALA A 323 4.15 -24.43 -6.73
C ALA A 323 3.85 -22.92 -6.82
N VAL A 324 2.73 -22.48 -6.21
CA VAL A 324 2.37 -21.05 -6.17
C VAL A 324 3.38 -20.26 -5.35
N CYS A 325 3.79 -20.74 -4.16
CA CYS A 325 4.78 -20.08 -3.32
C CYS A 325 6.16 -19.99 -4.00
N SER A 326 6.57 -21.03 -4.73
CA SER A 326 7.83 -21.03 -5.50
C SER A 326 7.81 -19.91 -6.57
N ARG A 327 6.74 -19.83 -7.38
CA ARG A 327 6.60 -18.74 -8.37
C ARG A 327 6.52 -17.37 -7.71
N LEU A 328 5.75 -17.25 -6.62
CA LEU A 328 5.57 -16.00 -5.86
C LEU A 328 6.90 -15.46 -5.35
N SER A 329 7.79 -16.33 -4.86
CA SER A 329 9.12 -15.94 -4.37
C SER A 329 9.96 -15.30 -5.49
N GLY A 330 10.01 -15.90 -6.68
CA GLY A 330 10.71 -15.33 -7.84
C GLY A 330 10.13 -13.97 -8.25
N ARG A 331 8.79 -13.88 -8.36
CA ARG A 331 8.11 -12.62 -8.71
C ARG A 331 8.31 -11.53 -7.68
N THR A 332 8.30 -11.89 -6.39
CA THR A 332 8.58 -10.93 -5.31
C THR A 332 9.97 -10.35 -5.41
N GLU A 333 10.97 -11.18 -5.70
CA GLU A 333 12.34 -10.74 -5.88
C GLU A 333 12.51 -9.85 -7.13
N ASP A 334 11.81 -10.15 -8.23
CA ASP A 334 11.78 -9.31 -9.42
C ASP A 334 11.20 -7.91 -9.10
N LEU A 335 10.08 -7.85 -8.39
CA LEU A 335 9.49 -6.56 -8.00
C LEU A 335 10.31 -5.83 -6.94
N ARG A 336 11.02 -6.54 -6.06
CA ARG A 336 11.97 -5.93 -5.12
C ARG A 336 13.11 -5.24 -5.88
N ARG A 337 13.71 -5.91 -6.85
CA ARG A 337 14.74 -5.31 -7.73
C ARG A 337 14.21 -4.10 -8.50
N LEU A 338 13.00 -4.17 -9.03
CA LEU A 338 12.38 -3.02 -9.68
C LEU A 338 12.08 -1.87 -8.70
N ALA A 339 11.76 -2.17 -7.46
CA ALA A 339 11.51 -1.15 -6.43
C ALA A 339 12.80 -0.38 -6.04
N GLU A 340 13.99 -0.97 -6.23
CA GLU A 340 15.27 -0.27 -6.05
C GLU A 340 15.41 0.97 -6.94
N ALA A 341 14.66 1.07 -8.04
CA ALA A 341 14.60 2.28 -8.88
C ALA A 341 14.23 3.54 -8.07
N ASN A 342 13.44 3.39 -7.00
CA ASN A 342 13.07 4.49 -6.11
C ASN A 342 14.27 4.96 -5.27
N VAL A 343 15.07 4.03 -4.79
CA VAL A 343 16.30 4.31 -4.02
C VAL A 343 17.37 4.94 -4.90
N GLU A 344 17.57 4.39 -6.09
CA GLU A 344 18.51 4.92 -7.08
C GLU A 344 18.15 6.35 -7.50
N ALA A 345 16.87 6.66 -7.69
CA ALA A 345 16.41 8.02 -8.01
C ALA A 345 16.79 9.02 -6.90
N VAL A 346 16.70 8.63 -5.62
CA VAL A 346 17.17 9.48 -4.50
C VAL A 346 18.67 9.69 -4.58
N ARG A 347 19.46 8.62 -4.79
CA ARG A 347 20.92 8.70 -4.92
C ARG A 347 21.35 9.58 -6.09
N GLN A 348 20.69 9.48 -7.24
CA GLN A 348 21.01 10.28 -8.42
C GLN A 348 20.73 11.78 -8.24
N VAL A 349 19.69 12.15 -7.48
CA VAL A 349 19.28 13.54 -7.29
C VAL A 349 20.04 14.22 -6.14
N LEU A 350 20.44 13.45 -5.12
CA LEU A 350 20.98 14.01 -3.88
C LEU A 350 22.48 13.70 -3.66
N GLY A 351 23.06 12.80 -4.47
CA GLY A 351 24.48 12.42 -4.39
C GLY A 351 24.73 11.31 -3.39
#